data_f0fccde38a0043c36553a25613721154
#
_entry.id   f0fccde38a0043c36553a25613721154
#
_cell.length_a   1.000
_cell.length_b   1.000
_cell.length_c   1.000
_cell.angle_alpha   90.00
_cell.angle_beta   90.00
_cell.angle_gamma   90.00
#
_symmetry.space_group_name_H-M   'P 1'
#
loop_
_entity.id
_entity.type
_entity.pdbx_description
1 polymer ?
#
loop_
_entity_poly.entity_id
_entity_poly.type
_entity_poly.pdbx_seq_one_letter_code
_entity_poly.pdbx_strand_id
1 'polypeptide(L)'
;DLGTGVIPDFRRTGIMGELLNLVRTICIKNKISVYQLEVIQDNEKALTLYKKQGFRINRILNCYQLTGKIKEPGVYKVWKLEHPEKLQDDQWTAVKDFWSYPPSWQNAKDAVCAIAKSFSYTIVKFDGNLIGYGIVDKMKGDIVQLAVHPKYRRMGVATEILLDLLKQTKSLEMRVINVDERD
;
A
#
# COMPACT_ATOMS: atom_id res chain seq x y z
N ASP A 1 2.94 -3.82 -13.29
CA ASP A 1 4.23 -4.45 -13.50
C ASP A 1 4.81 -4.90 -12.17
N LEU A 2 5.01 -6.20 -12.00
CA LEU A 2 5.56 -6.80 -10.77
C LEU A 2 7.09 -6.86 -10.76
N GLY A 3 7.72 -6.45 -11.83
CA GLY A 3 9.15 -6.40 -11.98
C GLY A 3 9.58 -6.66 -13.41
N THR A 4 10.42 -5.79 -13.93
CA THR A 4 11.05 -5.91 -15.25
C THR A 4 12.53 -5.68 -15.11
N GLY A 5 13.33 -6.47 -15.82
CA GLY A 5 14.76 -6.33 -15.80
C GLY A 5 15.43 -6.86 -17.06
N VAL A 6 16.60 -6.33 -17.34
CA VAL A 6 17.50 -6.84 -18.40
C VAL A 6 18.80 -7.22 -17.72
N ILE A 7 19.27 -8.45 -17.98
CA ILE A 7 20.56 -8.92 -17.47
C ILE A 7 21.68 -8.03 -18.00
N PRO A 8 22.77 -7.86 -17.24
CA PRO A 8 23.82 -6.86 -17.53
C PRO A 8 24.32 -6.86 -18.97
N ASP A 9 24.63 -8.02 -19.52
CA ASP A 9 25.23 -8.17 -20.86
C ASP A 9 24.32 -7.71 -22.02
N PHE A 10 23.01 -7.67 -21.78
CA PHE A 10 22.01 -7.26 -22.77
C PHE A 10 21.42 -5.86 -22.52
N ARG A 11 21.99 -5.12 -21.56
CA ARG A 11 21.56 -3.74 -21.30
C ARG A 11 22.02 -2.84 -22.43
N ARG A 12 21.26 -1.75 -22.67
CA ARG A 12 21.49 -0.73 -23.72
C ARG A 12 21.34 -1.22 -25.16
N THR A 13 20.79 -2.42 -25.38
CA THR A 13 20.53 -3.00 -26.70
C THR A 13 19.11 -2.71 -27.23
N GLY A 14 18.29 -1.97 -26.46
CA GLY A 14 16.91 -1.65 -26.85
C GLY A 14 15.84 -2.63 -26.35
N ILE A 15 16.23 -3.81 -25.87
CA ILE A 15 15.33 -4.91 -25.44
C ILE A 15 14.20 -4.43 -24.51
N MET A 16 14.52 -3.58 -23.51
CA MET A 16 13.48 -3.10 -22.60
C MET A 16 12.43 -2.23 -23.32
N GLY A 17 12.87 -1.42 -24.29
CA GLY A 17 11.95 -0.62 -25.10
C GLY A 17 11.01 -1.49 -25.93
N GLU A 18 11.53 -2.55 -26.54
CA GLU A 18 10.72 -3.52 -27.31
C GLU A 18 9.74 -4.26 -26.40
N LEU A 19 10.17 -4.68 -25.21
CA LEU A 19 9.32 -5.34 -24.23
C LEU A 19 8.16 -4.44 -23.78
N LEU A 20 8.42 -3.17 -23.46
CA LEU A 20 7.40 -2.20 -23.09
C LEU A 20 6.40 -1.94 -24.22
N ASN A 21 6.88 -1.90 -25.48
CA ASN A 21 6.01 -1.76 -26.65
C ASN A 21 5.12 -3.00 -26.86
N LEU A 22 5.67 -4.20 -26.66
CA LEU A 22 4.90 -5.43 -26.71
C LEU A 22 3.79 -5.44 -25.65
N VAL A 23 4.13 -5.11 -24.41
CA VAL A 23 3.15 -5.02 -23.30
C VAL A 23 2.07 -3.98 -23.64
N ARG A 24 2.43 -2.81 -24.17
CA ARG A 24 1.49 -1.78 -24.60
C ARG A 24 0.51 -2.34 -25.67
N THR A 25 1.01 -3.06 -26.64
CA THR A 25 0.18 -3.69 -27.68
C THR A 25 -0.81 -4.68 -27.08
N ILE A 26 -0.35 -5.49 -26.11
CA ILE A 26 -1.20 -6.42 -25.37
C ILE A 26 -2.27 -5.68 -24.57
N CYS A 27 -1.90 -4.60 -23.89
CA CYS A 27 -2.84 -3.77 -23.14
C CYS A 27 -3.94 -3.19 -24.04
N ILE A 28 -3.57 -2.64 -25.20
CA ILE A 28 -4.53 -2.10 -26.17
C ILE A 28 -5.48 -3.20 -26.66
N LYS A 29 -4.94 -4.36 -27.06
CA LYS A 29 -5.74 -5.50 -27.53
C LYS A 29 -6.76 -5.97 -26.49
N ASN A 30 -6.39 -5.94 -25.21
CA ASN A 30 -7.23 -6.36 -24.09
C ASN A 30 -8.06 -5.21 -23.49
N LYS A 31 -8.11 -4.04 -24.13
CA LYS A 31 -8.85 -2.85 -23.67
C LYS A 31 -8.47 -2.41 -22.27
N ILE A 32 -7.22 -2.59 -21.87
CA ILE A 32 -6.67 -2.10 -20.60
C ILE A 32 -6.44 -0.60 -20.76
N SER A 33 -7.19 0.21 -20.02
CA SER A 33 -7.18 1.67 -20.12
C SER A 33 -6.01 2.33 -19.43
N VAL A 34 -5.42 1.65 -18.43
CA VAL A 34 -4.34 2.22 -17.60
C VAL A 34 -3.21 1.20 -17.47
N TYR A 35 -2.00 1.61 -17.86
CA TYR A 35 -0.78 0.85 -17.64
C TYR A 35 0.10 1.63 -16.65
N GLN A 36 0.29 1.10 -15.46
CA GLN A 36 1.05 1.70 -14.39
C GLN A 36 2.26 0.85 -14.02
N LEU A 37 3.31 1.51 -13.57
CA LEU A 37 4.48 0.88 -12.95
C LEU A 37 4.95 1.74 -11.78
N GLU A 38 5.67 1.13 -10.87
CA GLU A 38 6.38 1.81 -9.79
C GLU A 38 7.89 1.67 -10.00
N VAL A 39 8.62 2.69 -9.66
CA VAL A 39 10.09 2.75 -9.81
C VAL A 39 10.69 3.51 -8.64
N ILE A 40 11.80 3.00 -8.13
CA ILE A 40 12.57 3.68 -7.08
C ILE A 40 13.07 5.02 -7.64
N GLN A 41 12.90 6.11 -6.87
CA GLN A 41 13.20 7.46 -7.32
C GLN A 41 14.66 7.65 -7.74
N ASP A 42 15.60 7.00 -7.07
CA ASP A 42 17.04 7.06 -7.38
C ASP A 42 17.44 6.22 -8.62
N ASN A 43 16.51 5.47 -9.21
CA ASN A 43 16.78 4.72 -10.43
C ASN A 43 16.59 5.60 -11.67
N GLU A 44 17.48 6.60 -11.83
CA GLU A 44 17.45 7.58 -12.93
C GLU A 44 17.45 6.92 -14.31
N LYS A 45 18.14 5.78 -14.47
CA LYS A 45 18.20 5.07 -15.75
C LYS A 45 16.83 4.52 -16.14
N ALA A 46 16.11 3.93 -15.19
CA ALA A 46 14.75 3.43 -15.42
C ALA A 46 13.77 4.60 -15.64
N LEU A 47 13.87 5.66 -14.84
CA LEU A 47 13.04 6.86 -15.02
C LEU A 47 13.19 7.47 -16.40
N THR A 48 14.44 7.60 -16.87
CA THR A 48 14.75 8.13 -18.22
C THR A 48 14.14 7.23 -19.30
N LEU A 49 14.27 5.90 -19.17
CA LEU A 49 13.68 4.96 -20.11
C LEU A 49 12.15 5.10 -20.15
N TYR A 50 11.49 5.08 -19.00
CA TYR A 50 10.03 5.18 -18.93
C TYR A 50 9.52 6.49 -19.51
N LYS A 51 10.17 7.61 -19.21
CA LYS A 51 9.83 8.91 -19.82
C LYS A 51 9.96 8.88 -21.34
N LYS A 52 11.04 8.29 -21.90
CA LYS A 52 11.21 8.09 -23.34
C LYS A 52 10.11 7.21 -23.96
N GLN A 53 9.57 6.26 -23.20
CA GLN A 53 8.46 5.40 -23.62
C GLN A 53 7.08 6.04 -23.44
N GLY A 54 7.01 7.31 -23.04
CA GLY A 54 5.77 8.08 -22.90
C GLY A 54 5.08 7.95 -21.55
N PHE A 55 5.71 7.32 -20.56
CA PHE A 55 5.20 7.34 -19.20
C PHE A 55 5.36 8.73 -18.57
N ARG A 56 4.39 9.10 -17.75
CA ARG A 56 4.43 10.33 -16.95
C ARG A 56 4.35 9.99 -15.48
N ILE A 57 5.03 10.76 -14.64
CA ILE A 57 4.90 10.61 -13.18
C ILE A 57 3.48 11.01 -12.81
N ASN A 58 2.78 10.08 -12.17
CA ASN A 58 1.41 10.29 -11.71
C ASN A 58 1.38 10.72 -10.23
N ARG A 59 2.21 10.09 -9.39
CA ARG A 59 2.35 10.41 -7.97
C ARG A 59 3.68 9.91 -7.42
N ILE A 60 4.07 10.43 -6.27
CA ILE A 60 5.22 10.00 -5.49
C ILE A 60 4.69 9.25 -4.26
N LEU A 61 5.35 8.15 -3.91
CA LEU A 61 4.99 7.32 -2.78
C LEU A 61 6.17 7.25 -1.80
N ASN A 62 5.91 7.54 -0.54
CA ASN A 62 6.89 7.49 0.53
C ASN A 62 6.83 6.17 1.28
N CYS A 63 7.97 5.73 1.80
CA CYS A 63 8.07 4.60 2.71
C CYS A 63 8.67 5.10 4.04
N TYR A 64 7.99 4.82 5.14
CA TYR A 64 8.43 5.20 6.49
C TYR A 64 8.80 3.94 7.27
N GLN A 65 9.95 3.97 7.94
CA GLN A 65 10.40 2.89 8.82
C GLN A 65 10.29 3.33 10.27
N LEU A 66 9.75 2.48 11.12
CA LEU A 66 9.72 2.70 12.55
C LEU A 66 11.14 2.48 13.13
N THR A 67 11.74 3.56 13.66
CA THR A 67 13.10 3.53 14.22
C THR A 67 13.12 3.65 15.76
N GLY A 68 11.98 3.64 16.40
CA GLY A 68 11.86 3.82 17.85
C GLY A 68 10.56 3.23 18.39
N LYS A 69 10.28 3.50 19.66
CA LYS A 69 9.04 3.08 20.31
C LYS A 69 7.89 4.00 19.91
N ILE A 70 6.75 3.42 19.59
CA ILE A 70 5.51 4.18 19.43
C ILE A 70 5.07 4.66 20.81
N LYS A 71 4.86 5.96 20.95
CA LYS A 71 4.34 6.54 22.19
C LYS A 71 2.87 6.15 22.35
N GLU A 72 2.55 5.51 23.46
CA GLU A 72 1.17 5.16 23.75
C GLU A 72 0.28 6.39 23.86
N PRO A 73 -0.92 6.38 23.28
CA PRO A 73 -1.85 7.46 23.46
C PRO A 73 -2.35 7.48 24.90
N GLY A 74 -2.27 8.64 25.55
CA GLY A 74 -2.73 8.83 26.92
C GLY A 74 -4.26 8.90 27.08
N VAL A 75 -5.02 8.29 26.20
CA VAL A 75 -6.47 8.42 26.11
C VAL A 75 -7.17 7.13 26.58
N TYR A 76 -8.23 7.23 27.34
CA TYR A 76 -9.10 6.11 27.70
C TYR A 76 -9.72 5.53 26.45
N LYS A 77 -9.50 4.21 26.24
CA LYS A 77 -10.05 3.47 25.08
C LYS A 77 -11.57 3.35 25.21
N VAL A 78 -12.30 4.02 24.34
CA VAL A 78 -13.75 3.90 24.23
C VAL A 78 -14.16 3.06 23.02
N TRP A 79 -13.21 2.58 22.25
CA TRP A 79 -13.43 1.76 21.05
C TRP A 79 -12.93 0.34 21.21
N LYS A 80 -13.46 -0.54 20.37
CA LYS A 80 -13.14 -1.97 20.37
C LYS A 80 -12.26 -2.31 19.17
N LEU A 81 -11.15 -3.04 19.42
CA LEU A 81 -10.32 -3.64 18.39
C LEU A 81 -10.82 -5.06 18.09
N GLU A 82 -10.87 -5.41 16.80
CA GLU A 82 -11.20 -6.74 16.31
C GLU A 82 -10.17 -7.17 15.26
N HIS A 83 -9.94 -8.49 15.15
CA HIS A 83 -8.93 -9.09 14.27
C HIS A 83 -9.60 -10.08 13.31
N PRO A 84 -10.27 -9.60 12.25
CA PRO A 84 -10.84 -10.49 11.25
C PRO A 84 -9.73 -11.16 10.42
N GLU A 85 -10.01 -12.34 9.87
CA GLU A 85 -9.09 -13.00 8.94
C GLU A 85 -8.91 -12.23 7.62
N LYS A 86 -9.92 -11.45 7.24
CA LYS A 86 -9.94 -10.53 6.09
C LYS A 86 -11.06 -9.50 6.27
N LEU A 87 -10.98 -8.39 5.55
CA LEU A 87 -12.11 -7.46 5.46
C LEU A 87 -13.19 -8.04 4.54
N GLN A 88 -14.46 -7.89 4.94
CA GLN A 88 -15.61 -8.25 4.15
C GLN A 88 -15.93 -7.16 3.10
N ASP A 89 -16.80 -7.46 2.12
CA ASP A 89 -17.07 -6.53 1.02
C ASP A 89 -17.75 -5.23 1.47
N ASP A 90 -18.60 -5.29 2.48
CA ASP A 90 -19.21 -4.12 3.11
C ASP A 90 -18.17 -3.25 3.83
N GLN A 91 -17.22 -3.87 4.54
CA GLN A 91 -16.11 -3.18 5.18
C GLN A 91 -15.18 -2.53 4.14
N TRP A 92 -14.83 -3.24 3.04
CA TRP A 92 -14.08 -2.66 1.94
C TRP A 92 -14.78 -1.47 1.30
N THR A 93 -16.10 -1.48 1.25
CA THR A 93 -16.90 -0.36 0.77
C THR A 93 -16.82 0.83 1.72
N ALA A 94 -17.00 0.58 3.02
CA ALA A 94 -16.98 1.62 4.04
C ALA A 94 -15.61 2.31 4.16
N VAL A 95 -14.50 1.56 4.08
CA VAL A 95 -13.15 2.13 4.26
C VAL A 95 -12.69 3.03 3.11
N LYS A 96 -13.36 2.99 1.95
CA LYS A 96 -13.03 3.91 0.84
C LYS A 96 -13.20 5.38 1.23
N ASP A 97 -14.14 5.68 2.10
CA ASP A 97 -14.40 7.03 2.61
C ASP A 97 -13.36 7.48 3.66
N PHE A 98 -12.46 6.56 4.08
CA PHE A 98 -11.39 6.89 5.02
C PHE A 98 -10.13 7.39 4.31
N TRP A 99 -10.02 7.18 3.00
CA TRP A 99 -8.83 7.53 2.26
C TRP A 99 -8.86 8.99 1.80
N SER A 100 -7.77 9.71 2.03
CA SER A 100 -7.52 10.98 1.34
C SER A 100 -7.15 10.73 -0.11
N TYR A 101 -6.39 9.65 -0.36
CA TYR A 101 -6.00 9.16 -1.68
C TYR A 101 -6.15 7.64 -1.74
N PRO A 102 -6.52 7.08 -2.89
CA PRO A 102 -6.62 5.64 -3.03
C PRO A 102 -5.24 4.97 -2.84
N PRO A 103 -5.19 3.78 -2.22
CA PRO A 103 -3.95 3.01 -2.08
C PRO A 103 -3.23 2.82 -3.42
N SER A 104 -1.93 2.53 -3.37
CA SER A 104 -1.19 2.12 -4.57
C SER A 104 -1.79 0.83 -5.14
N TRP A 105 -1.54 0.55 -6.41
CA TRP A 105 -2.09 -0.66 -7.04
C TRP A 105 -1.65 -1.94 -6.32
N GLN A 106 -0.42 -1.97 -5.78
CA GLN A 106 0.09 -3.11 -5.00
C GLN A 106 -0.65 -3.32 -3.69
N ASN A 107 -1.16 -2.25 -3.11
CA ASN A 107 -1.86 -2.24 -1.83
C ASN A 107 -3.38 -2.12 -1.99
N ALA A 108 -3.90 -2.14 -3.23
CA ALA A 108 -5.33 -2.07 -3.50
C ALA A 108 -6.08 -3.33 -3.03
N LYS A 109 -7.40 -3.23 -2.87
CA LYS A 109 -8.27 -4.34 -2.41
C LYS A 109 -7.94 -5.65 -3.11
N ASP A 110 -7.88 -5.65 -4.45
CA ASP A 110 -7.71 -6.89 -5.23
C ASP A 110 -6.34 -7.53 -4.97
N ALA A 111 -5.27 -6.73 -4.86
CA ALA A 111 -3.94 -7.22 -4.55
C ALA A 111 -3.87 -7.80 -3.12
N VAL A 112 -4.44 -7.11 -2.15
CA VAL A 112 -4.51 -7.57 -0.75
C VAL A 112 -5.35 -8.84 -0.63
N CYS A 113 -6.51 -8.89 -1.28
CA CYS A 113 -7.40 -10.05 -1.24
C CYS A 113 -6.78 -11.29 -1.89
N ALA A 114 -5.98 -11.12 -2.96
CA ALA A 114 -5.31 -12.22 -3.65
C ALA A 114 -4.37 -13.03 -2.73
N ILE A 115 -3.77 -12.39 -1.72
CA ILE A 115 -2.86 -13.00 -0.76
C ILE A 115 -3.28 -12.73 0.69
N ALA A 116 -4.58 -12.67 0.97
CA ALA A 116 -5.14 -12.27 2.26
C ALA A 116 -4.54 -13.02 3.47
N LYS A 117 -4.20 -14.30 3.31
CA LYS A 117 -3.59 -15.13 4.37
C LYS A 117 -2.20 -14.65 4.81
N SER A 118 -1.49 -13.87 3.98
CA SER A 118 -0.19 -13.29 4.32
C SER A 118 -0.31 -12.08 5.24
N PHE A 119 -1.51 -11.55 5.41
CA PHE A 119 -1.75 -10.34 6.19
C PHE A 119 -2.45 -10.61 7.51
N SER A 120 -2.19 -9.75 8.49
CA SER A 120 -3.02 -9.55 9.68
C SER A 120 -3.83 -8.27 9.52
N TYR A 121 -5.02 -8.28 10.10
CA TYR A 121 -5.99 -7.19 9.99
C TYR A 121 -6.39 -6.72 11.38
N THR A 122 -6.37 -5.41 11.60
CA THR A 122 -6.95 -4.78 12.77
C THR A 122 -8.06 -3.84 12.30
N ILE A 123 -9.24 -3.97 12.85
CA ILE A 123 -10.33 -3.01 12.68
C ILE A 123 -10.69 -2.41 14.03
N VAL A 124 -11.09 -1.14 14.00
CA VAL A 124 -11.52 -0.40 15.18
C VAL A 124 -12.98 -0.01 15.03
N LYS A 125 -13.78 -0.34 16.03
CA LYS A 125 -15.22 0.00 16.07
C LYS A 125 -15.53 0.89 17.26
N PHE A 126 -16.44 1.84 17.03
CA PHE A 126 -17.07 2.68 18.04
C PHE A 126 -18.59 2.72 17.80
N ASP A 127 -19.38 2.42 18.82
CA ASP A 127 -20.83 2.26 18.73
C ASP A 127 -21.26 1.36 17.56
N GLY A 128 -20.56 0.24 17.37
CA GLY A 128 -20.82 -0.72 16.30
C GLY A 128 -20.32 -0.30 14.92
N ASN A 129 -19.93 0.95 14.72
CA ASN A 129 -19.47 1.49 13.45
C ASN A 129 -17.95 1.29 13.27
N LEU A 130 -17.53 0.92 12.07
CA LEU A 130 -16.12 0.87 11.69
C LEU A 130 -15.56 2.31 11.62
N ILE A 131 -14.51 2.60 12.39
CA ILE A 131 -13.90 3.95 12.46
C ILE A 131 -12.44 3.98 12.04
N GLY A 132 -11.79 2.83 11.92
CA GLY A 132 -10.40 2.72 11.48
C GLY A 132 -10.02 1.29 11.21
N TYR A 133 -8.98 1.11 10.42
CA TYR A 133 -8.41 -0.22 10.14
C TYR A 133 -6.94 -0.11 9.77
N GLY A 134 -6.25 -1.24 9.86
CA GLY A 134 -4.89 -1.41 9.39
C GLY A 134 -4.64 -2.83 8.92
N ILE A 135 -3.72 -2.99 7.99
CA ILE A 135 -3.33 -4.26 7.37
C ILE A 135 -1.80 -4.34 7.35
N VAL A 136 -1.24 -5.39 7.91
CA VAL A 136 0.21 -5.62 7.99
C VAL A 136 0.59 -6.97 7.42
N ASP A 137 1.70 -7.04 6.68
CA ASP A 137 2.32 -8.32 6.29
C ASP A 137 2.89 -9.02 7.54
N LYS A 138 2.43 -10.25 7.78
CA LYS A 138 2.79 -11.05 8.96
C LYS A 138 4.28 -11.30 9.10
N MET A 139 5.02 -11.39 8.00
CA MET A 139 6.43 -11.77 7.97
C MET A 139 7.36 -10.58 7.79
N LYS A 140 6.94 -9.59 6.99
CA LYS A 140 7.78 -8.45 6.61
C LYS A 140 7.59 -7.23 7.50
N GLY A 141 6.45 -7.12 8.20
CA GLY A 141 6.11 -5.93 8.98
C GLY A 141 5.71 -4.72 8.12
N ASP A 142 5.45 -4.93 6.83
CA ASP A 142 4.99 -3.88 5.95
C ASP A 142 3.51 -3.59 6.19
N ILE A 143 3.19 -2.39 6.64
CA ILE A 143 1.81 -1.90 6.72
C ILE A 143 1.43 -1.42 5.33
N VAL A 144 0.54 -2.18 4.69
CA VAL A 144 0.10 -1.94 3.31
C VAL A 144 -1.09 -0.98 3.24
N GLN A 145 -1.89 -0.94 4.30
CA GLN A 145 -2.96 0.03 4.46
C GLN A 145 -3.14 0.40 5.93
N LEU A 146 -3.40 1.68 6.18
CA LEU A 146 -3.79 2.23 7.47
C LEU A 146 -4.66 3.45 7.21
N ALA A 147 -5.90 3.43 7.69
CA ALA A 147 -6.75 4.60 7.59
C ALA A 147 -7.73 4.71 8.75
N VAL A 148 -8.09 5.95 9.06
CA VAL A 148 -9.06 6.32 10.08
C VAL A 148 -10.12 7.22 9.45
N HIS A 149 -11.36 6.92 9.77
CA HIS A 149 -12.50 7.74 9.35
C HIS A 149 -12.27 9.22 9.73
N PRO A 150 -12.49 10.19 8.84
CA PRO A 150 -12.13 11.60 9.06
C PRO A 150 -12.60 12.18 10.40
N LYS A 151 -13.82 11.84 10.84
CA LYS A 151 -14.38 12.32 12.12
C LYS A 151 -13.64 11.83 13.37
N TYR A 152 -12.84 10.76 13.27
CA TYR A 152 -12.13 10.13 14.40
C TYR A 152 -10.61 10.29 14.29
N ARG A 153 -10.14 11.09 13.33
CA ARG A 153 -8.71 11.43 13.20
C ARG A 153 -8.25 12.29 14.39
N ARG A 154 -6.95 12.23 14.68
CA ARG A 154 -6.28 12.95 15.79
C ARG A 154 -6.76 12.57 17.20
N MET A 155 -7.53 11.48 17.31
CA MET A 155 -8.02 10.94 18.57
C MET A 155 -7.22 9.72 19.07
N GLY A 156 -6.09 9.40 18.44
CA GLY A 156 -5.21 8.27 18.81
C GLY A 156 -5.57 6.93 18.14
N VAL A 157 -6.65 6.86 17.34
CA VAL A 157 -7.10 5.61 16.69
C VAL A 157 -6.00 4.98 15.83
N ALA A 158 -5.30 5.77 15.00
CA ALA A 158 -4.20 5.26 14.17
C ALA A 158 -3.05 4.71 15.02
N THR A 159 -2.71 5.36 16.14
CA THR A 159 -1.66 4.88 17.07
C THR A 159 -2.03 3.55 17.68
N GLU A 160 -3.28 3.38 18.10
CA GLU A 160 -3.79 2.10 18.62
C GLU A 160 -3.69 0.99 17.56
N ILE A 161 -4.08 1.27 16.33
CA ILE A 161 -3.96 0.32 15.23
C ILE A 161 -2.49 -0.06 15.02
N LEU A 162 -1.58 0.91 14.97
CA LEU A 162 -0.14 0.66 14.81
C LEU A 162 0.43 -0.21 15.93
N LEU A 163 0.10 0.09 17.19
CA LEU A 163 0.53 -0.69 18.35
C LEU A 163 -0.01 -2.12 18.32
N ASP A 164 -1.22 -2.30 17.83
CA ASP A 164 -1.84 -3.60 17.72
C ASP A 164 -1.22 -4.41 16.56
N LEU A 165 -1.01 -3.81 15.39
CA LEU A 165 -0.34 -4.45 14.24
C LEU A 165 1.09 -4.89 14.56
N LEU A 166 1.83 -4.11 15.39
CA LEU A 166 3.15 -4.51 15.89
C LEU A 166 3.14 -5.87 16.60
N LYS A 167 2.06 -6.17 17.31
CA LYS A 167 1.91 -7.46 18.03
C LYS A 167 1.55 -8.62 17.11
N GLN A 168 1.05 -8.32 15.90
CA GLN A 168 0.55 -9.30 14.95
C GLN A 168 1.56 -9.66 13.84
N THR A 169 2.66 -8.93 13.72
CA THR A 169 3.75 -9.27 12.80
C THR A 169 4.86 -10.03 13.52
N LYS A 170 5.53 -10.92 12.79
CA LYS A 170 6.75 -11.61 13.25
C LYS A 170 8.03 -10.82 12.93
N SER A 171 7.92 -9.75 12.19
CA SER A 171 9.04 -8.89 11.84
C SER A 171 9.47 -8.07 13.06
N LEU A 172 10.79 -7.87 13.21
CA LEU A 172 11.37 -6.93 14.15
C LEU A 172 11.34 -5.49 13.63
N GLU A 173 11.08 -5.32 12.34
CA GLU A 173 10.97 -4.04 11.67
C GLU A 173 9.52 -3.82 11.25
N MET A 174 9.06 -2.58 11.33
CA MET A 174 7.76 -2.17 10.82
C MET A 174 7.95 -0.99 9.87
N ARG A 175 7.28 -1.06 8.72
CA ARG A 175 7.30 -0.01 7.71
C ARG A 175 5.88 0.33 7.28
N VAL A 176 5.60 1.60 7.07
CA VAL A 176 4.40 2.05 6.36
C VAL A 176 4.83 2.32 4.93
N ILE A 177 4.31 1.56 3.98
CA ILE A 177 4.77 1.59 2.59
C ILE A 177 3.74 2.22 1.66
N ASN A 178 4.24 2.83 0.59
CA ASN A 178 3.43 3.40 -0.49
C ASN A 178 2.44 4.48 -0.02
N VAL A 179 2.85 5.32 0.92
CA VAL A 179 2.09 6.49 1.37
C VAL A 179 2.17 7.58 0.32
N ASP A 180 1.03 8.08 -0.15
CA ASP A 180 1.02 9.20 -1.11
C ASP A 180 1.68 10.44 -0.49
N GLU A 181 2.55 11.11 -1.22
CA GLU A 181 3.27 12.30 -0.73
C GLU A 181 2.32 13.42 -0.27
N ARG A 182 1.10 13.44 -0.78
CA ARG A 182 0.07 14.44 -0.48
C ARG A 182 -0.77 14.12 0.77
N ASP A 183 -0.55 12.97 1.41
CA ASP A 183 -1.32 12.48 2.57
C ASP A 183 -0.89 13.12 3.91
#